data_9a5c91526765424b24125edadd693127
#
_entry.id   9a5c91526765424b24125edadd693127
#
_cell.length_a   1.000
_cell.length_b   1.000
_cell.length_c   1.000
_cell.angle_alpha   90.00
_cell.angle_beta   90.00
_cell.angle_gamma   90.00
#
_symmetry.space_group_name_H-M   'P 1'
#
loop_
_entity.id
_entity.type
_entity.pdbx_description
1 polymer ?
#
loop_
_entity_poly.entity_id
_entity_poly.type
_entity_poly.pdbx_seq_one_letter_code
_entity_poly.pdbx_strand_id
1 'polypeptide(L)'
;MNDNKITIKGQELTRISSLLIGSIGTVVETSQIQLEAFNSAFREFDLGWHWSREEYEGLLIKAGGEIRIRDYDKTIGTGLSDEDIAAVYRMKGKLFAQLLEQSDLAPRKGLVPLLDQCSDLDIFLGWVTTTSVDNVQAIQKVLKGQVNFGLFDMISDSRDCSESKPNSEIYFEIIKRHNLDTATTVAI
;
A
#
# COMPACT_ATOMS: atom_id res chain seq x y z
N MET A 1 -30.48 10.66 -16.59
CA MET A 1 -29.66 9.79 -15.71
C MET A 1 -28.24 9.94 -16.21
N ASN A 2 -27.34 10.51 -15.42
CA ASN A 2 -25.92 10.54 -15.78
C ASN A 2 -25.40 9.10 -15.60
N ASP A 3 -25.07 8.44 -16.72
CA ASP A 3 -24.34 7.17 -16.65
C ASP A 3 -22.91 7.54 -16.22
N ASN A 4 -22.58 7.29 -14.93
CA ASN A 4 -21.25 7.49 -14.39
C ASN A 4 -20.28 6.59 -15.17
N LYS A 5 -19.49 7.20 -16.04
CA LYS A 5 -18.48 6.53 -16.85
C LYS A 5 -17.11 6.94 -16.41
N ILE A 6 -16.28 6.01 -16.05
CA ILE A 6 -14.84 6.23 -15.83
C ILE A 6 -14.03 5.38 -16.79
N THR A 7 -12.82 5.83 -17.12
CA THR A 7 -11.90 5.10 -18.00
C THR A 7 -10.75 4.52 -17.20
N ILE A 8 -10.69 3.20 -17.09
CA ILE A 8 -9.58 2.48 -16.45
C ILE A 8 -8.87 1.63 -17.51
N LYS A 9 -7.58 1.81 -17.68
CA LYS A 9 -6.76 1.08 -18.68
C LYS A 9 -7.35 1.09 -20.10
N GLY A 10 -7.98 2.23 -20.49
CA GLY A 10 -8.58 2.40 -21.81
C GLY A 10 -9.95 1.73 -21.99
N GLN A 11 -10.54 1.17 -20.94
CA GLN A 11 -11.90 0.63 -20.93
C GLN A 11 -12.86 1.60 -20.25
N GLU A 12 -13.97 1.90 -20.88
CA GLU A 12 -15.07 2.62 -20.23
C GLU A 12 -15.85 1.66 -19.33
N LEU A 13 -15.97 2.04 -18.07
CA LEU A 13 -16.80 1.35 -17.09
C LEU A 13 -18.04 2.21 -16.83
N THR A 14 -19.21 1.62 -16.93
CA THR A 14 -20.50 2.28 -16.70
C THR A 14 -21.09 1.84 -15.36
N ARG A 15 -21.82 2.76 -14.72
CA ARG A 15 -22.54 2.51 -13.44
C ARG A 15 -21.63 2.19 -12.27
N ILE A 16 -20.44 2.81 -12.19
CA ILE A 16 -19.60 2.70 -10.99
C ILE A 16 -20.09 3.71 -9.97
N SER A 17 -20.31 3.25 -8.74
CA SER A 17 -20.61 4.11 -7.59
C SER A 17 -19.44 4.23 -6.63
N SER A 18 -18.50 3.29 -6.69
CA SER A 18 -17.37 3.26 -5.74
C SER A 18 -16.10 2.72 -6.41
N LEU A 19 -14.96 3.36 -6.13
CA LEU A 19 -13.65 2.94 -6.60
C LEU A 19 -12.71 2.75 -5.40
N LEU A 20 -12.25 1.53 -5.19
CA LEU A 20 -11.30 1.16 -4.15
C LEU A 20 -9.91 0.99 -4.76
N ILE A 21 -9.00 1.90 -4.44
CA ILE A 21 -7.68 2.01 -5.06
C ILE A 21 -6.62 1.42 -4.14
N GLY A 22 -5.82 0.49 -4.66
CA GLY A 22 -4.67 -0.07 -3.94
C GLY A 22 -3.55 0.97 -3.71
N SER A 23 -2.54 0.62 -2.93
CA SER A 23 -1.43 1.53 -2.60
C SER A 23 -0.24 1.34 -3.55
N ILE A 24 0.59 0.34 -3.27
CA ILE A 24 1.82 0.09 -4.03
C ILE A 24 1.46 -0.42 -5.42
N GLY A 25 2.04 0.20 -6.43
CA GLY A 25 1.75 -0.12 -7.83
C GLY A 25 0.51 0.59 -8.41
N THR A 26 -0.38 1.12 -7.58
CA THR A 26 -1.61 1.82 -8.01
C THR A 26 -1.56 3.32 -7.69
N VAL A 27 -1.43 3.71 -6.43
CA VAL A 27 -1.23 5.12 -6.05
C VAL A 27 0.19 5.55 -6.36
N VAL A 28 1.15 4.74 -5.96
CA VAL A 28 2.57 5.04 -6.05
C VAL A 28 3.39 3.74 -6.12
N GLU A 29 4.55 3.79 -6.74
CA GLU A 29 5.46 2.65 -6.78
C GLU A 29 6.60 2.82 -5.78
N THR A 30 6.60 2.02 -4.73
CA THR A 30 7.59 2.09 -3.64
C THR A 30 8.39 0.82 -3.42
N SER A 31 8.23 -0.21 -4.26
CA SER A 31 8.84 -1.53 -4.05
C SER A 31 10.35 -1.47 -3.89
N GLN A 32 11.05 -0.64 -4.69
CA GLN A 32 12.49 -0.47 -4.59
C GLN A 32 12.90 0.20 -3.28
N ILE A 33 12.15 1.22 -2.84
CA ILE A 33 12.40 1.92 -1.57
C ILE A 33 12.15 0.99 -0.38
N GLN A 34 11.12 0.15 -0.48
CA GLN A 34 10.82 -0.87 0.52
C GLN A 34 11.98 -1.88 0.67
N LEU A 35 12.49 -2.38 -0.46
CA LEU A 35 13.62 -3.31 -0.50
C LEU A 35 14.87 -2.68 0.14
N GLU A 36 15.21 -1.45 -0.24
CA GLU A 36 16.36 -0.75 0.33
C GLU A 36 16.19 -0.51 1.82
N ALA A 37 14.97 -0.20 2.29
CA ALA A 37 14.70 -0.04 3.71
C ALA A 37 14.89 -1.35 4.50
N PHE A 38 14.52 -2.51 3.94
CA PHE A 38 14.81 -3.81 4.55
C PHE A 38 16.32 -4.06 4.62
N ASN A 39 17.03 -3.93 3.51
CA ASN A 39 18.48 -4.16 3.46
C ASN A 39 19.25 -3.21 4.39
N SER A 40 18.80 -1.96 4.50
CA SER A 40 19.37 -1.01 5.45
C SER A 40 19.08 -1.43 6.90
N ALA A 41 17.87 -1.88 7.23
CA ALA A 41 17.56 -2.37 8.57
C ALA A 41 18.41 -3.61 8.93
N PHE A 42 18.64 -4.51 7.99
CA PHE A 42 19.51 -5.68 8.22
C PHE A 42 20.95 -5.26 8.54
N ARG A 43 21.46 -4.24 7.86
CA ARG A 43 22.81 -3.67 8.16
C ARG A 43 22.87 -3.03 9.56
N GLU A 44 21.84 -2.26 9.95
CA GLU A 44 21.77 -1.64 11.28
C GLU A 44 21.77 -2.65 12.42
N PHE A 45 21.25 -3.86 12.18
CA PHE A 45 21.23 -4.96 13.14
C PHE A 45 22.36 -5.97 12.97
N ASP A 46 23.32 -5.71 12.07
CA ASP A 46 24.47 -6.57 11.76
C ASP A 46 24.08 -8.03 11.44
N LEU A 47 22.94 -8.20 10.75
CA LEU A 47 22.42 -9.55 10.45
C LEU A 47 23.17 -10.25 9.31
N GLY A 48 23.96 -9.55 8.54
CA GLY A 48 24.61 -10.08 7.34
C GLY A 48 23.66 -10.46 6.21
N TRP A 49 22.37 -10.14 6.35
CA TRP A 49 21.34 -10.44 5.34
C TRP A 49 21.31 -9.38 4.25
N HIS A 50 21.02 -9.82 3.04
CA HIS A 50 20.77 -8.93 1.92
C HIS A 50 19.78 -9.59 0.96
N TRP A 51 18.68 -8.92 0.68
CA TRP A 51 17.74 -9.36 -0.35
C TRP A 51 18.06 -8.70 -1.67
N SER A 52 18.23 -9.50 -2.72
CA SER A 52 18.19 -9.05 -4.10
C SER A 52 16.75 -8.66 -4.47
N ARG A 53 16.61 -7.99 -5.62
CA ARG A 53 15.29 -7.67 -6.14
C ARG A 53 14.45 -8.92 -6.40
N GLU A 54 15.04 -9.95 -6.98
CA GLU A 54 14.37 -11.21 -7.31
C GLU A 54 13.91 -11.95 -6.04
N GLU A 55 14.77 -12.03 -5.03
CA GLU A 55 14.40 -12.61 -3.73
C GLU A 55 13.27 -11.84 -3.07
N TYR A 56 13.34 -10.52 -3.07
CA TYR A 56 12.30 -9.68 -2.50
C TYR A 56 10.95 -9.84 -3.21
N GLU A 57 10.93 -9.87 -4.55
CA GLU A 57 9.72 -10.13 -5.34
C GLU A 57 9.11 -11.49 -5.00
N GLY A 58 9.91 -12.53 -4.81
CA GLY A 58 9.47 -13.84 -4.34
C GLY A 58 8.86 -13.81 -2.93
N LEU A 59 9.39 -12.97 -2.05
CA LEU A 59 8.90 -12.80 -0.69
C LEU A 59 7.59 -11.98 -0.60
N LEU A 60 7.19 -11.27 -1.66
CA LEU A 60 5.94 -10.49 -1.70
C LEU A 60 4.68 -11.36 -1.82
N ILE A 61 4.82 -12.65 -2.15
CA ILE A 61 3.70 -13.60 -2.22
C ILE A 61 2.95 -13.69 -0.88
N LYS A 62 3.69 -13.57 0.24
CA LYS A 62 3.11 -13.49 1.57
C LYS A 62 3.04 -12.05 2.05
N ALA A 63 1.90 -11.69 2.62
CA ALA A 63 1.70 -10.37 3.21
C ALA A 63 2.45 -10.20 4.54
N GLY A 64 2.71 -8.92 4.89
CA GLY A 64 3.28 -8.55 6.19
C GLY A 64 4.81 -8.52 6.20
N GLY A 65 5.37 -7.34 6.44
CA GLY A 65 6.82 -7.14 6.47
C GLY A 65 7.50 -7.87 7.61
N GLU A 66 6.87 -7.92 8.78
CA GLU A 66 7.38 -8.65 9.95
C GLU A 66 7.34 -10.16 9.74
N ILE A 67 6.25 -10.68 9.16
CA ILE A 67 6.11 -12.10 8.81
C ILE A 67 7.20 -12.49 7.81
N ARG A 68 7.51 -11.63 6.85
CA ARG A 68 8.58 -11.85 5.86
C ARG A 68 9.96 -11.96 6.51
N ILE A 69 10.29 -11.12 7.48
CA ILE A 69 11.54 -11.20 8.27
C ILE A 69 11.58 -12.53 9.01
N ARG A 70 10.50 -12.89 9.69
CA ARG A 70 10.37 -14.13 10.46
C ARG A 70 10.54 -15.39 9.61
N ASP A 71 9.89 -15.43 8.45
CA ASP A 71 9.99 -16.57 7.54
C ASP A 71 11.39 -16.68 6.93
N TYR A 72 12.02 -15.55 6.64
CA TYR A 72 13.40 -15.54 6.15
C TYR A 72 14.39 -16.00 7.23
N ASP A 73 14.23 -15.52 8.47
CA ASP A 73 15.03 -15.99 9.63
C ASP A 73 14.96 -17.50 9.79
N LYS A 74 13.75 -18.09 9.71
CA LYS A 74 13.60 -19.56 9.77
C LYS A 74 14.35 -20.29 8.67
N THR A 75 14.42 -19.68 7.47
CA THR A 75 15.12 -20.27 6.31
C THR A 75 16.63 -20.23 6.49
N ILE A 76 17.16 -19.11 7.03
CA ILE A 76 18.59 -18.90 7.25
C ILE A 76 19.07 -19.58 8.55
N GLY A 77 18.18 -19.72 9.55
CA GLY A 77 18.49 -20.34 10.82
C GLY A 77 19.26 -19.45 11.80
N THR A 78 19.10 -18.12 11.71
CA THR A 78 19.75 -17.18 12.62
C THR A 78 19.17 -17.28 14.03
N GLY A 79 17.86 -17.56 14.16
CA GLY A 79 17.17 -17.76 15.42
C GLY A 79 16.87 -16.45 16.16
N LEU A 80 16.42 -15.42 15.45
CA LEU A 80 16.00 -14.17 16.04
C LEU A 80 14.80 -14.35 16.96
N SER A 81 14.79 -13.65 18.08
CA SER A 81 13.61 -13.56 18.95
C SER A 81 12.48 -12.75 18.28
N ASP A 82 11.26 -12.92 18.77
CA ASP A 82 10.12 -12.10 18.31
C ASP A 82 10.35 -10.61 18.55
N GLU A 83 11.06 -10.27 19.63
CA GLU A 83 11.42 -8.89 19.96
C GLU A 83 12.43 -8.30 18.95
N ASP A 84 13.44 -9.08 18.56
CA ASP A 84 14.43 -8.67 17.55
C ASP A 84 13.77 -8.47 16.18
N ILE A 85 12.91 -9.41 15.77
CA ILE A 85 12.15 -9.30 14.52
C ILE A 85 11.31 -8.02 14.50
N ALA A 86 10.59 -7.74 15.58
CA ALA A 86 9.80 -6.52 15.71
C ALA A 86 10.69 -5.26 15.71
N ALA A 87 11.88 -5.32 16.31
CA ALA A 87 12.84 -4.21 16.33
C ALA A 87 13.40 -3.93 14.92
N VAL A 88 13.79 -4.97 14.17
CA VAL A 88 14.22 -4.86 12.77
C VAL A 88 13.10 -4.25 11.91
N TYR A 89 11.87 -4.71 12.09
CA TYR A 89 10.73 -4.19 11.34
C TYR A 89 10.42 -2.73 11.67
N ARG A 90 10.50 -2.32 12.93
CA ARG A 90 10.36 -0.90 13.33
C ARG A 90 11.47 -0.04 12.72
N MET A 91 12.73 -0.52 12.73
CA MET A 91 13.85 0.19 12.10
C MET A 91 13.62 0.36 10.60
N LYS A 92 13.21 -0.73 9.92
CA LYS A 92 12.82 -0.68 8.51
C LYS A 92 11.77 0.40 8.24
N GLY A 93 10.76 0.54 9.09
CA GLY A 93 9.74 1.59 8.95
C GLY A 93 10.32 3.00 9.00
N LYS A 94 11.24 3.28 9.94
CA LYS A 94 11.94 4.57 10.05
C LYS A 94 12.79 4.86 8.80
N LEU A 95 13.58 3.87 8.36
CA LEU A 95 14.43 4.00 7.19
C LEU A 95 13.61 4.18 5.90
N PHE A 96 12.47 3.50 5.80
CA PHE A 96 11.54 3.68 4.68
C PHE A 96 11.04 5.13 4.60
N ALA A 97 10.62 5.72 5.71
CA ALA A 97 10.17 7.11 5.74
C ALA A 97 11.29 8.09 5.33
N GLN A 98 12.53 7.86 5.80
CA GLN A 98 13.68 8.68 5.43
C GLN A 98 14.02 8.56 3.93
N LEU A 99 14.02 7.34 3.39
CA LEU A 99 14.28 7.09 1.97
C LEU A 99 13.18 7.69 1.09
N LEU A 100 11.92 7.64 1.52
CA LEU A 100 10.82 8.30 0.83
C LEU A 100 11.02 9.81 0.73
N GLU A 101 11.41 10.46 1.83
CA GLU A 101 11.65 11.91 1.86
C GLU A 101 12.80 12.35 0.94
N GLN A 102 13.76 11.47 0.68
CA GLN A 102 14.90 11.72 -0.20
C GLN A 102 14.64 11.31 -1.66
N SER A 103 13.51 10.65 -1.92
CA SER A 103 13.18 10.15 -3.24
C SER A 103 12.43 11.18 -4.09
N ASP A 104 12.59 11.09 -5.40
CA ASP A 104 11.78 11.82 -6.38
C ASP A 104 10.50 11.03 -6.71
N LEU A 105 9.72 10.74 -5.66
CA LEU A 105 8.52 9.93 -5.77
C LEU A 105 7.39 10.73 -6.41
N ALA A 106 6.74 10.13 -7.40
CA ALA A 106 5.59 10.70 -8.09
C ALA A 106 4.40 9.73 -8.06
N PRO A 107 3.16 10.24 -8.10
CA PRO A 107 1.99 9.40 -8.22
C PRO A 107 2.03 8.61 -9.54
N ARG A 108 1.39 7.45 -9.56
CA ARG A 108 1.26 6.67 -10.79
C ARG A 108 0.59 7.49 -11.89
N LYS A 109 1.12 7.34 -13.11
CA LYS A 109 0.57 8.03 -14.29
C LYS A 109 -0.93 7.72 -14.43
N GLY A 110 -1.75 8.75 -14.52
CA GLY A 110 -3.20 8.65 -14.66
C GLY A 110 -3.95 8.66 -13.32
N LEU A 111 -3.26 8.60 -12.16
CA LEU A 111 -3.95 8.64 -10.87
C LEU A 111 -4.70 9.98 -10.68
N VAL A 112 -4.00 11.09 -10.80
CA VAL A 112 -4.60 12.42 -10.54
C VAL A 112 -5.83 12.69 -11.42
N PRO A 113 -5.77 12.54 -12.75
CA PRO A 113 -6.97 12.68 -13.58
C PRO A 113 -8.11 11.71 -13.23
N LEU A 114 -7.77 10.49 -12.75
CA LEU A 114 -8.78 9.53 -12.30
C LEU A 114 -9.48 10.00 -11.02
N LEU A 115 -8.74 10.51 -10.05
CA LEU A 115 -9.30 11.07 -8.82
C LEU A 115 -10.23 12.26 -9.12
N ASP A 116 -9.78 13.17 -9.97
CA ASP A 116 -10.58 14.34 -10.39
C ASP A 116 -11.88 13.88 -11.08
N GLN A 117 -11.81 12.92 -12.00
CA GLN A 117 -12.97 12.40 -12.69
C GLN A 117 -13.95 11.70 -11.72
N CYS A 118 -13.45 10.95 -10.75
CA CYS A 118 -14.30 10.32 -9.74
C CYS A 118 -15.00 11.36 -8.87
N SER A 119 -14.28 12.42 -8.49
CA SER A 119 -14.86 13.55 -7.74
C SER A 119 -15.95 14.26 -8.53
N ASP A 120 -15.72 14.54 -9.82
CA ASP A 120 -16.72 15.20 -10.71
C ASP A 120 -17.99 14.35 -10.90
N LEU A 121 -17.87 13.04 -10.78
CA LEU A 121 -18.97 12.07 -10.94
C LEU A 121 -19.59 11.62 -9.61
N ASP A 122 -19.16 12.18 -8.48
CA ASP A 122 -19.62 11.79 -7.12
C ASP A 122 -19.44 10.29 -6.84
N ILE A 123 -18.30 9.72 -7.28
CA ILE A 123 -17.93 8.33 -7.06
C ILE A 123 -17.17 8.23 -5.74
N PHE A 124 -17.63 7.36 -4.83
CA PHE A 124 -16.92 7.08 -3.58
C PHE A 124 -15.50 6.60 -3.85
N LEU A 125 -14.51 7.25 -3.24
CA LEU A 125 -13.09 6.96 -3.39
C LEU A 125 -12.51 6.38 -2.09
N GLY A 126 -12.03 5.13 -2.14
CA GLY A 126 -11.29 4.52 -1.04
C GLY A 126 -9.83 4.25 -1.42
N TRP A 127 -8.87 4.75 -0.64
CA TRP A 127 -7.48 4.30 -0.73
C TRP A 127 -7.29 3.11 0.21
N VAL A 128 -7.22 1.91 -0.36
CA VAL A 128 -7.25 0.64 0.38
C VAL A 128 -5.87 0.03 0.52
N THR A 129 -5.35 0.08 1.74
CA THR A 129 -4.03 -0.48 2.09
C THR A 129 -4.09 -1.16 3.45
N THR A 130 -3.19 -2.11 3.68
CA THR A 130 -2.97 -2.80 4.96
C THR A 130 -1.57 -2.53 5.52
N THR A 131 -0.92 -1.49 5.01
CA THR A 131 0.38 -1.05 5.55
C THR A 131 0.20 -0.25 6.85
N SER A 132 1.27 -0.01 7.59
CA SER A 132 1.20 0.75 8.84
C SER A 132 0.75 2.19 8.61
N VAL A 133 0.14 2.78 9.64
CA VAL A 133 -0.24 4.21 9.68
C VAL A 133 0.92 5.11 9.28
N ASP A 134 2.11 4.86 9.85
CA ASP A 134 3.30 5.65 9.60
C ASP A 134 3.70 5.63 8.11
N ASN A 135 3.58 4.47 7.45
CA ASN A 135 3.86 4.35 6.03
C ASN A 135 2.82 5.10 5.17
N VAL A 136 1.54 5.06 5.54
CA VAL A 136 0.49 5.84 4.87
C VAL A 136 0.80 7.34 4.97
N GLN A 137 1.09 7.81 6.18
CA GLN A 137 1.41 9.21 6.43
C GLN A 137 2.69 9.66 5.70
N ALA A 138 3.72 8.81 5.65
CA ALA A 138 4.96 9.09 4.93
C ALA A 138 4.70 9.26 3.42
N ILE A 139 3.89 8.38 2.81
CA ILE A 139 3.50 8.49 1.41
C ILE A 139 2.69 9.77 1.17
N GLN A 140 1.70 10.07 2.02
CA GLN A 140 0.91 11.30 1.91
C GLN A 140 1.79 12.55 1.99
N LYS A 141 2.77 12.57 2.90
CA LYS A 141 3.70 13.69 3.09
C LYS A 141 4.53 13.94 1.82
N VAL A 142 5.09 12.90 1.23
CA VAL A 142 5.94 13.00 0.04
C VAL A 142 5.15 13.37 -1.22
N LEU A 143 3.94 12.87 -1.35
CA LEU A 143 3.05 13.20 -2.48
C LEU A 143 2.22 14.48 -2.26
N LYS A 144 2.45 15.19 -1.14
CA LYS A 144 1.75 16.45 -0.86
C LYS A 144 2.01 17.49 -1.96
N GLY A 145 0.93 18.06 -2.49
CA GLY A 145 1.00 19.00 -3.62
C GLY A 145 0.97 18.33 -4.99
N GLN A 146 1.16 17.00 -5.07
CA GLN A 146 1.01 16.22 -6.30
C GLN A 146 -0.35 15.48 -6.33
N VAL A 147 -0.84 15.04 -5.16
CA VAL A 147 -2.11 14.34 -4.99
C VAL A 147 -2.98 15.07 -3.99
N ASN A 148 -4.23 15.34 -4.34
CA ASN A 148 -5.22 15.84 -3.41
C ASN A 148 -5.85 14.66 -2.63
N PHE A 149 -5.27 14.35 -1.48
CA PHE A 149 -5.79 13.26 -0.62
C PHE A 149 -7.15 13.58 0.00
N GLY A 150 -7.60 14.82 -0.04
CA GLY A 150 -8.95 15.22 0.40
C GLY A 150 -10.08 14.73 -0.52
N LEU A 151 -9.75 14.18 -1.70
CA LEU A 151 -10.72 13.54 -2.59
C LEU A 151 -11.09 12.11 -2.15
N PHE A 152 -10.30 11.50 -1.25
CA PHE A 152 -10.65 10.19 -0.73
C PHE A 152 -11.65 10.29 0.41
N ASP A 153 -12.78 9.59 0.27
CA ASP A 153 -13.79 9.43 1.33
C ASP A 153 -13.26 8.61 2.50
N MET A 154 -12.30 7.71 2.22
CA MET A 154 -11.61 6.93 3.23
C MET A 154 -10.20 6.53 2.80
N ILE A 155 -9.32 6.38 3.79
CA ILE A 155 -7.98 5.83 3.65
C ILE A 155 -7.80 4.79 4.75
N SER A 156 -7.56 3.52 4.37
CA SER A 156 -7.33 2.45 5.34
C SER A 156 -5.85 2.29 5.70
N ASP A 157 -5.60 1.56 6.77
CA ASP A 157 -4.28 1.12 7.19
C ASP A 157 -4.34 -0.25 7.89
N SER A 158 -3.24 -0.68 8.52
CA SER A 158 -3.14 -1.98 9.18
C SER A 158 -4.11 -2.20 10.36
N ARG A 159 -4.82 -1.18 10.82
CA ARG A 159 -5.80 -1.26 11.92
C ARG A 159 -7.20 -1.61 11.41
N ASP A 160 -7.44 -1.53 10.12
CA ASP A 160 -8.77 -1.73 9.51
C ASP A 160 -9.11 -3.19 9.20
N CYS A 161 -8.15 -4.12 9.35
CA CYS A 161 -8.36 -5.54 9.15
C CYS A 161 -7.40 -6.38 10.00
N SER A 162 -7.76 -7.65 10.23
CA SER A 162 -6.90 -8.61 10.94
C SER A 162 -5.89 -9.27 10.00
N GLU A 163 -6.25 -9.43 8.73
CA GLU A 163 -5.45 -10.06 7.70
C GLU A 163 -4.95 -9.04 6.68
N SER A 164 -3.65 -9.07 6.40
CA SER A 164 -3.05 -8.19 5.40
C SER A 164 -3.36 -8.66 3.97
N LYS A 165 -3.36 -7.72 3.02
CA LYS A 165 -3.42 -8.05 1.58
C LYS A 165 -2.27 -9.01 1.22
N PRO A 166 -2.47 -10.03 0.38
CA PRO A 166 -3.54 -10.16 -0.62
C PRO A 166 -4.86 -10.76 -0.11
N ASN A 167 -5.04 -10.98 1.19
CA ASN A 167 -6.35 -11.36 1.72
C ASN A 167 -7.39 -10.28 1.37
N SER A 168 -8.58 -10.70 0.98
CA SER A 168 -9.67 -9.81 0.55
C SER A 168 -10.47 -9.20 1.71
N GLU A 169 -10.20 -9.58 2.95
CA GLU A 169 -10.92 -9.15 4.16
C GLU A 169 -11.12 -7.63 4.19
N ILE A 170 -10.04 -6.86 3.99
CA ILE A 170 -10.08 -5.40 4.01
C ILE A 170 -11.14 -4.81 3.07
N TYR A 171 -11.32 -5.38 1.89
CA TYR A 171 -12.32 -4.91 0.92
C TYR A 171 -13.73 -5.17 1.41
N PHE A 172 -14.00 -6.36 1.98
CA PHE A 172 -15.31 -6.68 2.56
C PHE A 172 -15.64 -5.81 3.77
N GLU A 173 -14.66 -5.54 4.63
CA GLU A 173 -14.85 -4.65 5.77
C GLU A 173 -15.17 -3.20 5.33
N ILE A 174 -14.48 -2.69 4.31
CA ILE A 174 -14.74 -1.36 3.76
C ILE A 174 -16.12 -1.30 3.11
N ILE A 175 -16.46 -2.26 2.26
CA ILE A 175 -17.77 -2.36 1.59
C ILE A 175 -18.89 -2.34 2.62
N LYS A 176 -18.77 -3.16 3.67
CA LYS A 176 -19.74 -3.24 4.76
C LYS A 176 -19.82 -1.94 5.57
N ARG A 177 -18.69 -1.39 5.98
CA ARG A 177 -18.59 -0.17 6.82
C ARG A 177 -19.22 1.04 6.13
N HIS A 178 -19.01 1.17 4.83
CA HIS A 178 -19.49 2.30 4.04
C HIS A 178 -20.78 1.99 3.25
N ASN A 179 -21.36 0.80 3.47
CA ASN A 179 -22.59 0.36 2.80
C ASN A 179 -22.51 0.48 1.26
N LEU A 180 -21.37 0.07 0.68
CA LEU A 180 -21.14 0.14 -0.76
C LEU A 180 -21.86 -1.01 -1.49
N ASP A 181 -22.39 -0.72 -2.69
CA ASP A 181 -22.98 -1.74 -3.54
C ASP A 181 -21.90 -2.52 -4.28
N THR A 182 -21.79 -3.81 -4.01
CA THR A 182 -20.79 -4.69 -4.63
C THR A 182 -20.96 -4.82 -6.15
N ALA A 183 -22.16 -4.62 -6.68
CA ALA A 183 -22.42 -4.68 -8.12
C ALA A 183 -21.86 -3.46 -8.88
N THR A 184 -21.60 -2.36 -8.17
CA THR A 184 -21.12 -1.09 -8.72
C THR A 184 -19.82 -0.61 -8.08
N THR A 185 -19.19 -1.44 -7.24
CA THR A 185 -17.88 -1.19 -6.63
C THR A 185 -16.77 -1.86 -7.44
N VAL A 186 -15.74 -1.10 -7.79
CA VAL A 186 -14.56 -1.60 -8.51
C VAL A 186 -13.33 -1.45 -7.62
N ALA A 187 -12.47 -2.47 -7.59
CA ALA A 187 -11.16 -2.42 -6.94
C ALA A 187 -10.03 -2.49 -7.99
N ILE A 188 -9.01 -1.64 -7.84
CA ILE A 188 -7.81 -1.58 -8.70
C ILE A 188 -6.52 -1.55 -7.91
#